data_b114a4687d0b28b0eb3bbb12475c5e8a
#
_entry.id   b114a4687d0b28b0eb3bbb12475c5e8a
#
_cell.length_a   1.000
_cell.length_b   1.000
_cell.length_c   1.000
_cell.angle_alpha   90.00
_cell.angle_beta   90.00
_cell.angle_gamma   90.00
#
_symmetry.space_group_name_H-M   'P 1'
#
loop_
_entity.id
_entity.type
_entity.pdbx_description
1 polymer ?
#
loop_
_entity_poly.entity_id
_entity_poly.type
_entity_poly.pdbx_seq_one_letter_code
_entity_poly.pdbx_strand_id
1 'polypeptide(L)'
;RELLEIVLGNDGYQVTATSTVDEACAALDDRPYDVVITDLRMDNDHEAGLRLLSWIKENAPTTPAIMITAHASMETAIEALKRGAADYIMKPFKNDELRLLVKRAITQRNMNREIIALRKSQALRGAIDNIIGKSHAIEETREMVRRVGMLPSTVAIHGESGTGKELVARAIHQISERATKPFVALNCGGFPENLLESELFGHKKGSFTGAIEDKEGLFVVADGGTLFLDEVGEMPLSLQVKLLRVLDNQTIMPVGGTAT
;
A
#
# COMPACT_ATOMS: atom_id res chain seq x y z
N ARG A 1 19.94 -5.17 28.00
CA ARG A 1 18.46 -5.15 28.01
C ARG A 1 17.97 -4.47 29.27
N GLU A 2 18.22 -4.99 30.44
CA GLU A 2 17.75 -4.46 31.75
C GLU A 2 17.99 -2.96 31.89
N LEU A 3 19.15 -2.44 31.48
CA LEU A 3 19.43 -1.01 31.52
C LEU A 3 18.43 -0.20 30.65
N LEU A 4 18.11 -0.68 29.45
CA LEU A 4 17.18 -0.01 28.55
C LEU A 4 15.75 -0.02 29.12
N GLU A 5 15.34 -1.16 29.68
CA GLU A 5 14.02 -1.29 30.33
C GLU A 5 13.88 -0.31 31.51
N ILE A 6 14.91 -0.22 32.36
CA ILE A 6 14.91 0.70 33.52
C ILE A 6 14.91 2.16 33.03
N VAL A 7 15.80 2.53 32.11
CA VAL A 7 15.93 3.93 31.65
C VAL A 7 14.68 4.41 30.96
N LEU A 8 14.16 3.64 30.03
CA LEU A 8 12.98 4.02 29.24
C LEU A 8 11.69 3.84 30.06
N GLY A 9 11.62 2.83 30.92
CA GLY A 9 10.49 2.65 31.83
C GLY A 9 10.33 3.81 32.80
N ASN A 10 11.42 4.34 33.36
CA ASN A 10 11.42 5.52 34.22
C ASN A 10 10.96 6.79 33.48
N ASP A 11 11.14 6.85 32.17
CA ASP A 11 10.66 7.94 31.31
C ASP A 11 9.20 7.76 30.86
N GLY A 12 8.51 6.72 31.35
CA GLY A 12 7.09 6.45 31.09
C GLY A 12 6.81 5.64 29.81
N TYR A 13 7.83 5.09 29.16
CA TYR A 13 7.64 4.21 27.99
C TYR A 13 7.29 2.78 28.43
N GLN A 14 6.39 2.15 27.65
CA GLN A 14 6.15 0.71 27.78
C GLN A 14 7.20 -0.04 26.94
N VAL A 15 8.03 -0.82 27.61
CA VAL A 15 9.13 -1.54 26.97
C VAL A 15 8.80 -3.03 26.88
N THR A 16 8.97 -3.60 25.67
CA THR A 16 8.94 -5.04 25.45
C THR A 16 10.34 -5.48 25.05
N ALA A 17 10.96 -6.31 25.87
CA ALA A 17 12.30 -6.81 25.59
C ALA A 17 12.22 -8.21 24.98
N THR A 18 12.98 -8.42 23.92
CA THR A 18 13.15 -9.69 23.21
C THR A 18 14.62 -10.10 23.18
N SER A 19 14.86 -11.39 22.99
CA SER A 19 16.22 -11.94 22.98
C SER A 19 16.70 -12.22 21.56
N THR A 20 15.79 -12.58 20.69
CA THR A 20 16.07 -13.05 19.33
C THR A 20 15.36 -12.18 18.28
N VAL A 21 15.81 -12.30 17.04
CA VAL A 21 15.15 -11.64 15.89
C VAL A 21 13.72 -12.15 15.72
N ASP A 22 13.52 -13.46 15.87
CA ASP A 22 12.21 -14.10 15.68
C ASP A 22 11.19 -13.62 16.72
N GLU A 23 11.60 -13.51 17.99
CA GLU A 23 10.75 -12.92 19.04
C GLU A 23 10.42 -11.46 18.76
N ALA A 24 11.39 -10.68 18.24
CA ALA A 24 11.16 -9.28 17.89
C ALA A 24 10.19 -9.14 16.70
N CYS A 25 10.33 -9.97 15.68
CA CYS A 25 9.41 -10.02 14.54
C CYS A 25 8.01 -10.40 14.99
N ALA A 26 7.85 -11.45 15.79
CA ALA A 26 6.55 -11.87 16.33
C ALA A 26 5.88 -10.77 17.17
N ALA A 27 6.65 -10.04 17.98
CA ALA A 27 6.12 -8.92 18.76
C ALA A 27 5.68 -7.76 17.87
N LEU A 28 6.38 -7.48 16.78
CA LEU A 28 6.05 -6.44 15.82
C LEU A 28 4.84 -6.78 14.95
N ASP A 29 4.60 -8.08 14.68
CA ASP A 29 3.40 -8.56 13.99
C ASP A 29 2.15 -8.49 14.89
N ASP A 30 2.30 -8.74 16.21
CA ASP A 30 1.20 -8.72 17.17
C ASP A 30 0.64 -7.31 17.38
N ARG A 31 1.51 -6.31 17.48
CA ARG A 31 1.12 -4.92 17.72
C ARG A 31 2.11 -3.89 17.18
N PRO A 32 1.66 -2.66 16.85
CA PRO A 32 2.55 -1.59 16.43
C PRO A 32 3.39 -1.04 17.60
N TYR A 33 4.67 -0.80 17.35
CA TYR A 33 5.59 -0.14 18.27
C TYR A 33 5.97 1.26 17.77
N ASP A 34 6.28 2.17 18.71
CA ASP A 34 6.66 3.55 18.36
C ASP A 34 8.12 3.68 17.97
N VAL A 35 8.97 2.80 18.47
CA VAL A 35 10.39 2.71 18.14
C VAL A 35 10.90 1.31 18.47
N VAL A 36 11.82 0.81 17.68
CA VAL A 36 12.60 -0.41 17.96
C VAL A 36 14.03 -0.01 18.27
N ILE A 37 14.60 -0.62 19.31
CA ILE A 37 16.02 -0.48 19.64
C ILE A 37 16.64 -1.86 19.55
N THR A 38 17.62 -2.02 18.68
CA THR A 38 18.26 -3.31 18.43
C THR A 38 19.78 -3.24 18.58
N ASP A 39 20.37 -4.26 19.14
CA ASP A 39 21.83 -4.42 19.08
C ASP A 39 22.21 -4.94 17.68
N LEU A 40 23.38 -4.55 17.19
CA LEU A 40 23.93 -5.11 15.96
C LEU A 40 24.15 -6.61 16.10
N ARG A 41 24.62 -7.04 17.28
CA ARG A 41 24.96 -8.43 17.59
C ARG A 41 24.01 -9.00 18.64
N MET A 42 23.36 -10.09 18.33
CA MET A 42 22.51 -10.84 19.25
C MET A 42 22.93 -12.33 19.23
N ASP A 43 23.10 -12.95 20.40
CA ASP A 43 23.33 -14.39 20.59
C ASP A 43 24.35 -15.04 19.61
N ASN A 44 25.58 -14.54 19.55
CA ASN A 44 26.67 -14.99 18.64
C ASN A 44 26.41 -14.70 17.14
N ASP A 45 25.32 -14.04 16.78
CA ASP A 45 25.05 -13.61 15.43
C ASP A 45 25.48 -12.14 15.22
N HIS A 46 26.47 -11.96 14.36
CA HIS A 46 27.07 -10.65 14.11
C HIS A 46 26.22 -9.71 13.25
N GLU A 47 25.19 -10.24 12.59
CA GLU A 47 24.32 -9.51 11.68
C GLU A 47 22.83 -9.53 12.07
N ALA A 48 22.51 -10.08 13.23
CA ALA A 48 21.13 -10.21 13.70
C ALA A 48 20.35 -8.88 13.65
N GLY A 49 20.97 -7.79 14.12
CA GLY A 49 20.36 -6.45 14.07
C GLY A 49 20.12 -5.96 12.65
N LEU A 50 21.01 -6.26 11.69
CA LEU A 50 20.84 -5.87 10.30
C LEU A 50 19.69 -6.66 9.62
N ARG A 51 19.52 -7.95 9.98
CA ARG A 51 18.37 -8.73 9.51
C ARG A 51 17.05 -8.18 10.05
N LEU A 52 17.02 -7.85 11.34
CA LEU A 52 15.83 -7.22 11.94
C LEU A 52 15.49 -5.87 11.26
N LEU A 53 16.50 -5.05 10.94
CA LEU A 53 16.28 -3.80 10.20
C LEU A 53 15.66 -4.04 8.82
N SER A 54 16.16 -5.02 8.07
CA SER A 54 15.61 -5.38 6.76
C SER A 54 14.16 -5.84 6.88
N TRP A 55 13.87 -6.67 7.87
CA TRP A 55 12.51 -7.13 8.14
C TRP A 55 11.56 -5.98 8.52
N ILE A 56 11.99 -5.06 9.41
CA ILE A 56 11.21 -3.87 9.79
C ILE A 56 10.92 -2.99 8.57
N LYS A 57 11.90 -2.80 7.70
CA LYS A 57 11.72 -2.01 6.47
C LYS A 57 10.65 -2.57 5.55
N GLU A 58 10.51 -3.88 5.48
CA GLU A 58 9.53 -4.57 4.63
C GLU A 58 8.16 -4.69 5.28
N ASN A 59 8.11 -5.04 6.59
CA ASN A 59 6.85 -5.42 7.26
C ASN A 59 6.31 -4.32 8.20
N ALA A 60 7.16 -3.44 8.73
CA ALA A 60 6.79 -2.35 9.64
C ALA A 60 7.44 -1.00 9.26
N PRO A 61 7.32 -0.51 8.02
CA PRO A 61 8.09 0.63 7.50
C PRO A 61 7.84 1.96 8.22
N THR A 62 6.78 2.06 9.00
CA THR A 62 6.45 3.23 9.82
C THR A 62 7.08 3.21 11.21
N THR A 63 7.72 2.11 11.59
CA THR A 63 8.36 1.96 12.91
C THR A 63 9.86 2.25 12.78
N PRO A 64 10.36 3.37 13.33
CA PRO A 64 11.78 3.70 13.29
C PRO A 64 12.58 2.72 14.15
N ALA A 65 13.76 2.33 13.66
CA ALA A 65 14.67 1.46 14.37
C ALA A 65 15.98 2.19 14.70
N ILE A 66 16.42 2.12 15.95
CA ILE A 66 17.70 2.65 16.42
C ILE A 66 18.63 1.47 16.66
N MET A 67 19.82 1.50 16.05
CA MET A 67 20.82 0.46 16.25
C MET A 67 21.79 0.82 17.36
N ILE A 68 22.07 -0.13 18.26
CA ILE A 68 23.13 -0.05 19.26
C ILE A 68 24.29 -0.92 18.82
N THR A 69 25.53 -0.43 18.91
CA THR A 69 26.73 -1.19 18.55
C THR A 69 27.89 -0.93 19.48
N ALA A 70 28.67 -1.96 19.77
CA ALA A 70 29.93 -1.85 20.51
C ALA A 70 31.13 -1.50 19.60
N HIS A 71 31.01 -1.77 18.30
CA HIS A 71 32.02 -1.52 17.29
C HIS A 71 31.40 -0.73 16.14
N ALA A 72 31.46 0.60 16.23
CA ALA A 72 31.11 1.43 15.10
C ALA A 72 32.37 1.64 14.23
N SER A 73 32.53 0.78 13.23
CA SER A 73 33.27 1.24 12.07
C SER A 73 32.35 2.17 11.27
N MET A 74 32.92 3.14 10.56
CA MET A 74 32.15 4.02 9.67
C MET A 74 31.31 3.20 8.67
N GLU A 75 31.81 2.03 8.29
CA GLU A 75 31.18 1.07 7.39
C GLU A 75 29.90 0.44 7.97
N THR A 76 29.93 -0.01 9.23
CA THR A 76 28.76 -0.62 9.89
C THR A 76 27.66 0.38 10.17
N ALA A 77 28.01 1.64 10.50
CA ALA A 77 27.03 2.71 10.67
C ALA A 77 26.35 3.07 9.34
N ILE A 78 27.13 3.19 8.26
CA ILE A 78 26.61 3.44 6.90
C ILE A 78 25.70 2.30 6.45
N GLU A 79 26.09 1.04 6.72
CA GLU A 79 25.29 -0.13 6.35
C GLU A 79 23.95 -0.17 7.11
N ALA A 80 23.95 0.13 8.41
CA ALA A 80 22.73 0.24 9.19
C ALA A 80 21.76 1.28 8.64
N LEU A 81 22.26 2.47 8.30
CA LEU A 81 21.45 3.54 7.70
C LEU A 81 20.91 3.16 6.32
N LYS A 82 21.73 2.51 5.47
CA LYS A 82 21.27 2.00 4.16
C LYS A 82 20.17 0.95 4.29
N ARG A 83 20.22 0.11 5.33
CA ARG A 83 19.20 -0.90 5.63
C ARG A 83 17.97 -0.33 6.33
N GLY A 84 17.94 0.97 6.62
CA GLY A 84 16.75 1.67 7.11
C GLY A 84 16.76 1.97 8.61
N ALA A 85 17.90 1.89 9.29
CA ALA A 85 17.99 2.43 10.64
C ALA A 85 17.72 3.93 10.63
N ALA A 86 16.88 4.40 11.55
CA ALA A 86 16.60 5.81 11.76
C ALA A 86 17.78 6.55 12.38
N ASP A 87 18.51 5.86 13.25
CA ASP A 87 19.73 6.36 13.88
C ASP A 87 20.56 5.21 14.47
N TYR A 88 21.77 5.50 14.95
CA TYR A 88 22.59 4.52 15.67
C TYR A 88 23.27 5.15 16.89
N ILE A 89 23.62 4.33 17.89
CA ILE A 89 24.33 4.76 19.10
C ILE A 89 25.45 3.77 19.42
N MET A 90 26.59 4.29 19.82
CA MET A 90 27.76 3.47 20.14
C MET A 90 27.88 3.23 21.65
N LYS A 91 28.14 1.98 22.04
CA LYS A 91 28.49 1.63 23.43
C LYS A 91 29.97 1.98 23.74
N PRO A 92 30.27 2.54 24.93
CA PRO A 92 29.34 2.95 25.98
C PRO A 92 28.67 4.29 25.67
N PHE A 93 27.37 4.40 25.90
CA PHE A 93 26.59 5.61 25.69
C PHE A 93 26.02 6.16 27.01
N LYS A 94 25.72 7.47 27.04
CA LYS A 94 25.04 8.10 28.18
C LYS A 94 23.52 7.93 28.04
N ASN A 95 22.84 7.79 29.17
CA ASN A 95 21.37 7.66 29.17
C ASN A 95 20.66 8.83 28.48
N ASP A 96 21.19 10.04 28.62
CA ASP A 96 20.60 11.23 27.98
C ASP A 96 20.74 11.20 26.44
N GLU A 97 21.80 10.61 25.92
CA GLU A 97 21.97 10.41 24.49
C GLU A 97 20.94 9.44 23.93
N LEU A 98 20.72 8.31 24.62
CA LEU A 98 19.67 7.36 24.25
C LEU A 98 18.28 8.01 24.28
N ARG A 99 17.96 8.75 25.37
CA ARG A 99 16.70 9.48 25.49
C ARG A 99 16.45 10.44 24.33
N LEU A 100 17.48 11.18 23.95
CA LEU A 100 17.39 12.13 22.83
C LEU A 100 17.09 11.42 21.52
N LEU A 101 17.76 10.32 21.21
CA LEU A 101 17.55 9.53 19.99
C LEU A 101 16.15 8.94 19.95
N VAL A 102 15.69 8.32 21.04
CA VAL A 102 14.34 7.77 21.15
C VAL A 102 13.28 8.84 20.94
N LYS A 103 13.42 10.00 21.61
CA LYS A 103 12.49 11.12 21.45
C LYS A 103 12.47 11.64 20.02
N ARG A 104 13.62 11.78 19.36
CA ARG A 104 13.71 12.19 17.94
C ARG A 104 13.01 11.18 17.03
N ALA A 105 13.28 9.90 17.20
CA ALA A 105 12.68 8.86 16.38
C ALA A 105 11.15 8.84 16.50
N ILE A 106 10.61 8.93 17.72
CA ILE A 106 9.17 8.98 17.97
C ILE A 106 8.56 10.27 17.40
N THR A 107 9.22 11.41 17.58
CA THR A 107 8.73 12.69 17.03
C THR A 107 8.67 12.66 15.52
N GLN A 108 9.73 12.17 14.87
CA GLN A 108 9.78 12.03 13.41
C GLN A 108 8.69 11.09 12.88
N ARG A 109 8.46 9.97 13.57
CA ARG A 109 7.37 9.04 13.23
C ARG A 109 5.99 9.70 13.32
N ASN A 110 5.75 10.43 14.41
CA ASN A 110 4.48 11.12 14.62
C ASN A 110 4.24 12.20 13.55
N MET A 111 5.26 13.00 13.23
CA MET A 111 5.19 13.97 12.12
C MET A 111 4.89 13.31 10.79
N ASN A 112 5.55 12.20 10.47
CA ASN A 112 5.29 11.46 9.23
C ASN A 112 3.86 10.90 9.18
N ARG A 113 3.35 10.37 10.30
CA ARG A 113 1.96 9.91 10.40
C ARG A 113 0.97 11.06 10.19
N GLU A 114 1.23 12.21 10.80
CA GLU A 114 0.40 13.40 10.63
C GLU A 114 0.40 13.91 9.18
N ILE A 115 1.57 13.97 8.54
CA ILE A 115 1.69 14.34 7.13
C ILE A 115 0.89 13.37 6.24
N ILE A 116 0.98 12.07 6.46
CA ILE A 116 0.23 11.06 5.72
C ILE A 116 -1.27 11.25 5.93
N ALA A 117 -1.71 11.46 7.18
CA ALA A 117 -3.12 11.70 7.51
C ALA A 117 -3.66 12.98 6.87
N LEU A 118 -2.87 14.07 6.90
CA LEU A 118 -3.23 15.34 6.27
C LEU A 118 -3.31 15.21 4.74
N ARG A 119 -2.35 14.55 4.11
CA ARG A 119 -2.38 14.27 2.66
C ARG A 119 -3.60 13.43 2.28
N LYS A 120 -3.90 12.38 3.07
CA LYS A 120 -5.09 11.54 2.86
C LYS A 120 -6.37 12.39 3.00
N SER A 121 -6.46 13.28 3.98
CA SER A 121 -7.60 14.16 4.18
C SER A 121 -7.76 15.21 3.06
N GLN A 122 -6.66 15.77 2.55
CA GLN A 122 -6.68 16.71 1.42
C GLN A 122 -7.08 16.01 0.12
N ALA A 123 -6.53 14.83 -0.16
CA ALA A 123 -6.92 14.02 -1.32
C ALA A 123 -8.42 13.68 -1.28
N LEU A 124 -8.92 13.30 -0.09
CA LEU A 124 -10.33 13.00 0.15
C LEU A 124 -11.23 14.21 -0.15
N ARG A 125 -10.86 15.42 0.31
CA ARG A 125 -11.60 16.65 0.01
C ARG A 125 -11.55 16.96 -1.47
N GLY A 126 -10.38 17.01 -2.08
CA GLY A 126 -10.22 17.33 -3.49
C GLY A 126 -10.96 16.36 -4.43
N ALA A 127 -10.95 15.05 -4.12
CA ALA A 127 -11.67 14.06 -4.89
C ALA A 127 -13.18 14.28 -4.89
N ILE A 128 -13.72 14.61 -3.72
CA ILE A 128 -15.16 14.84 -3.52
C ILE A 128 -15.60 16.21 -4.04
N ASP A 129 -14.76 17.23 -3.90
CA ASP A 129 -15.03 18.59 -4.37
C ASP A 129 -15.16 18.68 -5.91
N ASN A 130 -14.54 17.71 -6.62
CA ASN A 130 -14.72 17.57 -8.08
C ASN A 130 -16.14 17.11 -8.48
N ILE A 131 -16.92 16.55 -7.55
CA ILE A 131 -18.34 16.24 -7.77
C ILE A 131 -19.15 17.52 -7.47
N ILE A 132 -19.35 18.36 -8.48
CA ILE A 132 -19.95 19.68 -8.33
C ILE A 132 -21.47 19.57 -8.18
N GLY A 133 -22.06 20.27 -7.21
CA GLY A 133 -23.50 20.36 -6.98
C GLY A 133 -23.85 20.70 -5.54
N LYS A 134 -25.10 21.18 -5.32
CA LYS A 134 -25.63 21.54 -3.99
C LYS A 134 -26.97 20.87 -3.69
N SER A 135 -27.45 19.97 -4.56
CA SER A 135 -28.68 19.25 -4.31
C SER A 135 -28.49 18.15 -3.27
N HIS A 136 -29.56 17.76 -2.60
CA HIS A 136 -29.58 16.66 -1.64
C HIS A 136 -29.03 15.35 -2.26
N ALA A 137 -29.42 15.06 -3.49
CA ALA A 137 -28.95 13.86 -4.21
C ALA A 137 -27.42 13.86 -4.44
N ILE A 138 -26.82 15.03 -4.69
CA ILE A 138 -25.35 15.13 -4.81
C ILE A 138 -24.65 14.93 -3.45
N GLU A 139 -25.23 15.46 -2.37
CA GLU A 139 -24.68 15.21 -1.02
C GLU A 139 -24.77 13.73 -0.62
N GLU A 140 -25.88 13.07 -0.92
CA GLU A 140 -26.03 11.62 -0.72
C GLU A 140 -24.99 10.83 -1.55
N THR A 141 -24.77 11.25 -2.81
CA THR A 141 -23.74 10.66 -3.68
C THR A 141 -22.34 10.83 -3.08
N ARG A 142 -21.99 12.01 -2.59
CA ARG A 142 -20.71 12.29 -1.92
C ARG A 142 -20.51 11.42 -0.67
N GLU A 143 -21.56 11.25 0.14
CA GLU A 143 -21.51 10.39 1.31
C GLU A 143 -21.34 8.92 0.93
N MET A 144 -22.04 8.48 -0.12
CA MET A 144 -21.89 7.12 -0.63
C MET A 144 -20.44 6.88 -1.13
N VAL A 145 -19.88 7.82 -1.90
CA VAL A 145 -18.48 7.79 -2.36
C VAL A 145 -17.53 7.64 -1.17
N ARG A 146 -17.71 8.41 -0.10
CA ARG A 146 -16.88 8.30 1.12
C ARG A 146 -16.94 6.90 1.75
N ARG A 147 -18.14 6.32 1.84
CA ARG A 147 -18.33 4.99 2.46
C ARG A 147 -17.74 3.88 1.59
N VAL A 148 -18.07 3.90 0.29
CA VAL A 148 -17.69 2.83 -0.64
C VAL A 148 -16.20 2.83 -0.95
N GLY A 149 -15.57 4.02 -1.04
CA GLY A 149 -14.15 4.13 -1.36
C GLY A 149 -13.21 3.51 -0.30
N MET A 150 -13.70 3.27 0.91
CA MET A 150 -12.94 2.59 1.97
C MET A 150 -13.09 1.05 1.95
N LEU A 151 -13.95 0.52 1.05
CA LEU A 151 -14.24 -0.91 1.00
C LEU A 151 -13.52 -1.56 -0.19
N PRO A 152 -12.97 -2.77 -0.04
CA PRO A 152 -12.37 -3.53 -1.13
C PRO A 152 -13.45 -4.27 -1.95
N SER A 153 -14.44 -3.52 -2.46
CA SER A 153 -15.60 -4.11 -3.13
C SER A 153 -15.73 -3.60 -4.57
N THR A 154 -16.32 -4.42 -5.43
CA THR A 154 -16.78 -3.98 -6.75
C THR A 154 -17.97 -3.04 -6.60
N VAL A 155 -17.96 -1.93 -7.33
CA VAL A 155 -18.95 -0.86 -7.24
C VAL A 155 -19.66 -0.70 -8.58
N ALA A 156 -21.00 -0.72 -8.60
CA ALA A 156 -21.80 -0.36 -9.74
C ALA A 156 -22.27 1.10 -9.61
N ILE A 157 -21.99 1.90 -10.64
CA ILE A 157 -22.41 3.31 -10.73
C ILE A 157 -23.49 3.44 -11.79
N HIS A 158 -24.68 3.83 -11.36
CA HIS A 158 -25.84 4.02 -12.24
C HIS A 158 -26.11 5.50 -12.50
N GLY A 159 -26.48 5.83 -13.70
CA GLY A 159 -26.87 7.20 -14.11
C GLY A 159 -26.93 7.35 -15.62
N GLU A 160 -27.62 8.38 -16.08
CA GLU A 160 -27.72 8.71 -17.50
C GLU A 160 -26.36 9.05 -18.11
N SER A 161 -26.27 9.05 -19.44
CA SER A 161 -25.04 9.47 -20.11
C SER A 161 -24.71 10.93 -19.78
N GLY A 162 -23.45 11.28 -19.57
CA GLY A 162 -23.02 12.64 -19.25
C GLY A 162 -23.22 13.09 -17.80
N THR A 163 -23.75 12.27 -16.89
CA THR A 163 -23.96 12.64 -15.46
C THR A 163 -22.70 12.64 -14.61
N GLY A 164 -21.55 12.31 -15.18
CA GLY A 164 -20.26 12.32 -14.45
C GLY A 164 -19.91 11.03 -13.75
N LYS A 165 -20.38 9.87 -14.22
CA LYS A 165 -20.06 8.55 -13.67
C LYS A 165 -18.56 8.30 -13.51
N GLU A 166 -17.76 8.71 -14.50
CA GLU A 166 -16.30 8.61 -14.44
C GLU A 166 -15.70 9.48 -13.32
N LEU A 167 -16.23 10.69 -13.09
CA LEU A 167 -15.78 11.54 -11.97
C LEU A 167 -16.03 10.87 -10.63
N VAL A 168 -17.18 10.21 -10.47
CA VAL A 168 -17.52 9.42 -9.27
C VAL A 168 -16.56 8.25 -9.13
N ALA A 169 -16.27 7.50 -10.20
CA ALA A 169 -15.32 6.37 -10.17
C ALA A 169 -13.91 6.84 -9.79
N ARG A 170 -13.44 7.95 -10.35
CA ARG A 170 -12.14 8.56 -9.99
C ARG A 170 -12.12 9.02 -8.53
N ALA A 171 -13.21 9.59 -8.02
CA ALA A 171 -13.32 10.01 -6.64
C ALA A 171 -13.25 8.79 -5.69
N ILE A 172 -13.94 7.70 -5.99
CA ILE A 172 -13.87 6.43 -5.24
C ILE A 172 -12.43 5.91 -5.22
N HIS A 173 -11.75 5.87 -6.38
CA HIS A 173 -10.35 5.46 -6.47
C HIS A 173 -9.43 6.32 -5.60
N GLN A 174 -9.54 7.66 -5.70
CA GLN A 174 -8.68 8.60 -4.99
C GLN A 174 -8.81 8.54 -3.46
N ILE A 175 -9.97 8.12 -2.94
CA ILE A 175 -10.17 7.95 -1.50
C ILE A 175 -9.90 6.53 -1.00
N SER A 176 -9.70 5.57 -1.91
CA SER A 176 -9.40 4.18 -1.57
C SER A 176 -7.94 3.98 -1.11
N GLU A 177 -7.65 2.82 -0.58
CA GLU A 177 -6.27 2.41 -0.28
C GLU A 177 -5.42 2.25 -1.55
N ARG A 178 -6.06 2.19 -2.72
CA ARG A 178 -5.44 2.06 -4.04
C ARG A 178 -5.17 3.40 -4.73
N ALA A 179 -5.34 4.54 -4.06
CA ALA A 179 -5.22 5.90 -4.61
C ALA A 179 -3.87 6.19 -5.31
N THR A 180 -2.80 5.47 -4.93
CA THR A 180 -1.47 5.59 -5.53
C THR A 180 -1.19 4.56 -6.63
N LYS A 181 -2.14 3.67 -6.88
CA LYS A 181 -2.07 2.60 -7.87
C LYS A 181 -2.72 3.03 -9.19
N PRO A 182 -2.56 2.27 -10.29
CA PRO A 182 -3.16 2.63 -11.56
C PRO A 182 -4.69 2.77 -11.50
N PHE A 183 -5.21 3.80 -12.17
CA PHE A 183 -6.64 3.92 -12.52
C PHE A 183 -6.77 3.78 -14.03
N VAL A 184 -7.33 2.68 -14.48
CA VAL A 184 -7.53 2.37 -15.90
C VAL A 184 -9.01 2.50 -16.23
N ALA A 185 -9.35 3.28 -17.23
CA ALA A 185 -10.72 3.48 -17.70
C ALA A 185 -10.87 2.93 -19.12
N LEU A 186 -11.95 2.21 -19.37
CA LEU A 186 -12.32 1.71 -20.69
C LEU A 186 -13.82 1.91 -20.91
N ASN A 187 -14.19 2.46 -22.08
CA ASN A 187 -15.58 2.48 -22.52
C ASN A 187 -15.89 1.22 -23.35
N CYS A 188 -16.84 0.40 -22.89
CA CYS A 188 -17.18 -0.87 -23.52
C CYS A 188 -17.99 -0.72 -24.81
N GLY A 189 -18.70 0.39 -25.01
CA GLY A 189 -19.47 0.66 -26.23
C GLY A 189 -18.63 1.13 -27.42
N GLY A 190 -17.36 1.50 -27.18
CA GLY A 190 -16.49 2.09 -28.20
C GLY A 190 -15.75 1.10 -29.10
N PHE A 191 -15.85 -0.24 -28.87
CA PHE A 191 -15.03 -1.24 -29.54
C PHE A 191 -15.86 -2.37 -30.17
N PRO A 192 -15.42 -2.89 -31.34
CA PRO A 192 -15.88 -4.20 -31.81
C PRO A 192 -15.55 -5.30 -30.81
N GLU A 193 -16.39 -6.35 -30.73
CA GLU A 193 -16.30 -7.41 -29.73
C GLU A 193 -14.88 -8.02 -29.60
N ASN A 194 -14.26 -8.42 -30.72
CA ASN A 194 -12.94 -9.03 -30.71
C ASN A 194 -11.84 -8.09 -30.18
N LEU A 195 -11.95 -6.80 -30.46
CA LEU A 195 -11.00 -5.81 -29.95
C LEU A 195 -11.23 -5.56 -28.46
N LEU A 196 -12.49 -5.44 -28.03
CA LEU A 196 -12.84 -5.27 -26.62
C LEU A 196 -12.32 -6.44 -25.78
N GLU A 197 -12.46 -7.67 -26.29
CA GLU A 197 -11.94 -8.87 -25.65
C GLU A 197 -10.41 -8.82 -25.49
N SER A 198 -9.72 -8.50 -26.59
CA SER A 198 -8.26 -8.38 -26.60
C SER A 198 -7.76 -7.25 -25.70
N GLU A 199 -8.46 -6.10 -25.61
CA GLU A 199 -8.10 -5.03 -24.69
C GLU A 199 -8.27 -5.46 -23.23
N LEU A 200 -9.40 -6.06 -22.88
CA LEU A 200 -9.71 -6.44 -21.51
C LEU A 200 -8.82 -7.56 -20.98
N PHE A 201 -8.72 -8.67 -21.75
CA PHE A 201 -8.11 -9.92 -21.28
C PHE A 201 -6.69 -10.16 -21.82
N GLY A 202 -6.29 -9.38 -22.85
CA GLY A 202 -5.04 -9.59 -23.57
C GLY A 202 -5.13 -10.73 -24.58
N HIS A 203 -4.08 -10.93 -25.33
CA HIS A 203 -4.01 -12.00 -26.33
C HIS A 203 -2.60 -12.55 -26.50
N LYS A 204 -2.53 -13.80 -26.95
CA LYS A 204 -1.30 -14.44 -27.40
C LYS A 204 -1.10 -14.22 -28.90
N LYS A 205 0.16 -14.12 -29.30
CA LYS A 205 0.56 -14.04 -30.72
C LYS A 205 -0.10 -15.16 -31.53
N GLY A 206 -0.72 -14.79 -32.66
CA GLY A 206 -1.37 -15.73 -33.56
C GLY A 206 -2.80 -16.15 -33.14
N SER A 207 -3.38 -15.61 -32.08
CA SER A 207 -4.74 -15.96 -31.62
C SER A 207 -5.86 -15.48 -32.56
N PHE A 208 -5.61 -14.45 -33.38
CA PHE A 208 -6.50 -13.95 -34.42
C PHE A 208 -5.71 -13.24 -35.53
N THR A 209 -6.36 -12.94 -36.64
CA THR A 209 -5.76 -12.20 -37.75
C THR A 209 -5.40 -10.78 -37.33
N GLY A 210 -4.09 -10.51 -37.18
CA GLY A 210 -3.57 -9.22 -36.66
C GLY A 210 -2.90 -9.31 -35.29
N ALA A 211 -2.94 -10.46 -34.60
CA ALA A 211 -2.19 -10.71 -33.38
C ALA A 211 -0.70 -11.00 -33.69
N ILE A 212 0.08 -9.93 -33.94
CA ILE A 212 1.49 -10.01 -34.36
C ILE A 212 2.40 -10.33 -33.15
N GLU A 213 2.03 -9.88 -31.97
CA GLU A 213 2.77 -10.06 -30.70
C GLU A 213 1.83 -10.38 -29.55
N ASP A 214 2.37 -10.78 -28.39
CA ASP A 214 1.61 -10.95 -27.16
C ASP A 214 1.21 -9.57 -26.63
N LYS A 215 -0.02 -9.43 -26.15
CA LYS A 215 -0.53 -8.19 -25.51
C LYS A 215 -1.11 -8.49 -24.15
N GLU A 216 -0.67 -7.74 -23.13
CA GLU A 216 -1.28 -7.78 -21.81
C GLU A 216 -2.63 -7.08 -21.82
N GLY A 217 -3.61 -7.66 -21.12
CA GLY A 217 -4.94 -7.10 -20.96
C GLY A 217 -5.03 -6.02 -19.88
N LEU A 218 -6.06 -5.16 -19.97
CA LEU A 218 -6.27 -4.08 -19.02
C LEU A 218 -6.52 -4.57 -17.59
N PHE A 219 -7.02 -5.79 -17.38
CA PHE A 219 -7.11 -6.41 -16.06
C PHE A 219 -5.73 -6.59 -15.41
N VAL A 220 -4.72 -6.99 -16.19
CA VAL A 220 -3.33 -7.13 -15.72
C VAL A 220 -2.73 -5.76 -15.43
N VAL A 221 -2.92 -4.80 -16.35
CA VAL A 221 -2.42 -3.42 -16.21
C VAL A 221 -3.00 -2.74 -14.97
N ALA A 222 -4.26 -3.05 -14.64
CA ALA A 222 -4.96 -2.48 -13.49
C ALA A 222 -4.73 -3.25 -12.18
N ASP A 223 -3.90 -4.30 -12.19
CA ASP A 223 -3.68 -5.13 -11.00
C ASP A 223 -3.19 -4.32 -9.80
N GLY A 224 -3.77 -4.62 -8.63
CA GLY A 224 -3.57 -3.83 -7.40
C GLY A 224 -4.15 -2.42 -7.44
N GLY A 225 -4.70 -1.97 -8.60
CA GLY A 225 -5.31 -0.66 -8.83
C GLY A 225 -6.84 -0.70 -8.96
N THR A 226 -7.37 0.06 -9.93
CA THR A 226 -8.80 0.14 -10.23
C THR A 226 -9.04 0.10 -11.73
N LEU A 227 -9.88 -0.80 -12.19
CA LEU A 227 -10.40 -0.83 -13.55
C LEU A 227 -11.83 -0.26 -13.56
N PHE A 228 -12.05 0.80 -14.29
CA PHE A 228 -13.36 1.40 -14.52
C PHE A 228 -13.87 1.00 -15.91
N LEU A 229 -15.00 0.31 -15.95
CA LEU A 229 -15.68 -0.09 -17.16
C LEU A 229 -16.90 0.83 -17.35
N ASP A 230 -16.83 1.77 -18.29
CA ASP A 230 -17.98 2.60 -18.65
C ASP A 230 -18.86 1.87 -19.66
N GLU A 231 -20.15 2.17 -19.63
CA GLU A 231 -21.15 1.58 -20.52
C GLU A 231 -21.11 0.04 -20.53
N VAL A 232 -20.92 -0.56 -19.35
CA VAL A 232 -20.80 -2.03 -19.19
C VAL A 232 -22.05 -2.78 -19.75
N GLY A 233 -23.20 -2.13 -19.84
CA GLY A 233 -24.41 -2.67 -20.44
C GLY A 233 -24.30 -2.92 -21.95
N GLU A 234 -23.40 -2.21 -22.64
CA GLU A 234 -23.15 -2.39 -24.08
C GLU A 234 -22.18 -3.57 -24.36
N MET A 235 -21.63 -4.19 -23.31
CA MET A 235 -20.73 -5.32 -23.46
C MET A 235 -21.46 -6.54 -24.03
N PRO A 236 -20.90 -7.22 -25.06
CA PRO A 236 -21.46 -8.47 -25.60
C PRO A 236 -21.61 -9.55 -24.53
N LEU A 237 -22.67 -10.35 -24.63
CA LEU A 237 -22.99 -11.42 -23.63
C LEU A 237 -21.84 -12.41 -23.42
N SER A 238 -21.11 -12.73 -24.48
CA SER A 238 -19.90 -13.60 -24.41
C SER A 238 -18.84 -13.05 -23.48
N LEU A 239 -18.63 -11.71 -23.47
CA LEU A 239 -17.67 -11.05 -22.63
C LEU A 239 -18.20 -10.80 -21.21
N GLN A 240 -19.51 -10.63 -21.04
CA GLN A 240 -20.13 -10.56 -19.71
C GLN A 240 -19.89 -11.84 -18.92
N VAL A 241 -19.97 -13.01 -19.57
CA VAL A 241 -19.67 -14.31 -18.92
C VAL A 241 -18.21 -14.39 -18.49
N LYS A 242 -17.28 -13.87 -19.30
CA LYS A 242 -15.86 -13.81 -18.93
C LYS A 242 -15.59 -12.85 -17.80
N LEU A 243 -16.23 -11.68 -17.82
CA LEU A 243 -16.16 -10.70 -16.74
C LEU A 243 -16.65 -11.29 -15.40
N LEU A 244 -17.76 -12.02 -15.43
CA LEU A 244 -18.28 -12.67 -14.21
C LEU A 244 -17.24 -13.63 -13.62
N ARG A 245 -16.56 -14.44 -14.45
CA ARG A 245 -15.49 -15.33 -13.97
C ARG A 245 -14.34 -14.58 -13.31
N VAL A 246 -13.95 -13.41 -13.87
CA VAL A 246 -12.91 -12.58 -13.25
C VAL A 246 -13.34 -12.04 -11.91
N LEU A 247 -14.61 -11.60 -11.79
CA LEU A 247 -15.16 -11.10 -10.52
C LEU A 247 -15.25 -12.18 -9.44
N ASP A 248 -15.59 -13.41 -9.83
CA ASP A 248 -15.78 -14.55 -8.90
C ASP A 248 -14.44 -15.18 -8.50
N ASN A 249 -13.56 -15.44 -9.48
CA ASN A 249 -12.36 -16.25 -9.27
C ASN A 249 -11.06 -15.44 -9.24
N GLN A 250 -11.11 -14.16 -9.59
CA GLN A 250 -9.94 -13.29 -9.73
C GLN A 250 -8.87 -13.86 -10.67
N THR A 251 -9.28 -14.60 -11.69
CA THR A 251 -8.42 -15.22 -12.69
C THR A 251 -8.76 -14.73 -14.09
N ILE A 252 -7.74 -14.57 -14.91
CA ILE A 252 -7.86 -14.06 -16.28
C ILE A 252 -7.36 -15.14 -17.25
N MET A 253 -8.01 -15.24 -18.41
CA MET A 253 -7.57 -16.09 -19.51
C MET A 253 -7.39 -15.24 -20.77
N PRO A 254 -6.15 -15.01 -21.23
CA PRO A 254 -5.91 -14.30 -22.48
C PRO A 254 -6.52 -15.02 -23.68
N VAL A 255 -6.84 -14.28 -24.74
CA VAL A 255 -7.32 -14.86 -26.00
C VAL A 255 -6.23 -15.76 -26.59
N GLY A 256 -6.58 -17.02 -26.85
CA GLY A 256 -5.62 -18.04 -27.36
C GLY A 256 -4.63 -18.57 -26.32
N GLY A 257 -4.78 -18.21 -25.03
CA GLY A 257 -3.95 -18.68 -23.93
C GLY A 257 -4.62 -19.73 -23.04
N THR A 258 -3.83 -20.32 -22.14
CA THR A 258 -4.31 -21.15 -21.03
C THR A 258 -4.46 -20.27 -19.79
N ALA A 259 -5.36 -20.64 -18.85
CA ALA A 259 -5.61 -19.89 -17.63
C ALA A 259 -4.33 -19.65 -16.82
N THR A 260 -4.19 -18.46 -16.27
CA THR A 260 -3.13 -18.07 -15.32
C THR A 260 -3.73 -17.58 -14.02
#